data_8c1dcff4bcb2744bcabb26dfc235f790
#
_entry.id   8c1dcff4bcb2744bcabb26dfc235f790
#
_cell.length_a   1.000
_cell.length_b   1.000
_cell.length_c   1.000
_cell.angle_alpha   90.00
_cell.angle_beta   90.00
_cell.angle_gamma   90.00
#
_symmetry.space_group_name_H-M   'P 1'
#
loop_
_entity.id
_entity.type
_entity.pdbx_description
1 polymer ?
#
loop_
_entity_poly.entity_id
_entity_poly.type
_entity_poly.pdbx_seq_one_letter_code
_entity_poly.pdbx_strand_id
1 'polypeptide(L)'
;MNNSNNGVEWWLIRHGVTAWNLQRKYQGHSDEELLPGEASGLTPLRSKLAGQSFAGVYCSDLKRCRQTLQLIRPDWTGQAVYDPRLREMNFGAWEGKTYEMLEHNPLYRAWIDDPKLHTPPEGESWELFQNRITDFQRELLQKSKELAVSGNGNPSILLIVTHGGVMSTLNMLMSPDADFWDSKVLPGEIMKLKLRSNELGW
;
A
#
# COMPACT_ATOMS: atom_id res chain seq x y z
N MET A 1 18.32 -33.31 4.98
CA MET A 1 17.31 -32.73 4.04
C MET A 1 17.39 -31.24 4.21
N ASN A 2 18.01 -30.55 3.25
CA ASN A 2 18.13 -29.07 3.30
C ASN A 2 16.74 -28.49 3.07
N ASN A 3 16.11 -27.97 4.14
CA ASN A 3 15.01 -27.03 4.00
C ASN A 3 15.58 -25.75 3.36
N SER A 4 15.67 -25.72 2.05
CA SER A 4 15.89 -24.48 1.33
C SER A 4 14.69 -23.58 1.62
N ASN A 5 14.93 -22.52 2.38
CA ASN A 5 13.92 -21.58 2.83
C ASN A 5 13.54 -20.67 1.64
N ASN A 6 12.75 -21.19 0.70
CA ASN A 6 12.22 -20.46 -0.45
C ASN A 6 11.12 -19.47 0.00
N GLY A 7 11.42 -18.66 1.00
CA GLY A 7 10.49 -17.66 1.52
C GLY A 7 10.09 -16.63 0.47
N VAL A 8 8.92 -16.07 0.64
CA VAL A 8 8.47 -14.90 -0.14
C VAL A 8 8.21 -13.74 0.81
N GLU A 9 8.67 -12.57 0.44
CA GLU A 9 8.43 -11.35 1.21
C GLU A 9 7.67 -10.35 0.34
N TRP A 10 6.66 -9.69 0.92
CA TRP A 10 6.02 -8.51 0.34
C TRP A 10 6.63 -7.26 0.96
N TRP A 11 7.20 -6.42 0.13
CA TRP A 11 7.73 -5.13 0.54
C TRP A 11 6.76 -4.04 0.12
N LEU A 12 5.98 -3.56 1.09
CA LEU A 12 4.96 -2.52 0.89
C LEU A 12 5.61 -1.16 1.12
N ILE A 13 5.47 -0.25 0.16
CA ILE A 13 5.99 1.11 0.23
C ILE A 13 4.83 2.09 0.19
N ARG A 14 4.73 2.95 1.20
CA ARG A 14 3.85 4.10 1.12
C ARG A 14 4.45 5.15 0.19
N HIS A 15 3.64 5.72 -0.71
CA HIS A 15 4.07 6.80 -1.59
C HIS A 15 4.77 7.93 -0.81
N GLY A 16 5.61 8.70 -1.50
CA GLY A 16 6.30 9.86 -0.93
C GLY A 16 5.36 11.00 -0.54
N VAL A 17 5.91 12.06 0.01
CA VAL A 17 5.17 13.20 0.53
C VAL A 17 4.51 14.01 -0.61
N THR A 18 3.24 14.36 -0.43
CA THR A 18 2.46 15.29 -1.26
C THR A 18 2.17 16.57 -0.49
N ALA A 19 1.73 17.61 -1.18
CA ALA A 19 1.29 18.85 -0.52
C ALA A 19 0.11 18.59 0.45
N TRP A 20 -0.81 17.70 0.09
CA TRP A 20 -1.94 17.36 0.94
C TRP A 20 -1.53 16.58 2.21
N ASN A 21 -0.47 15.80 2.17
CA ASN A 21 0.08 15.19 3.40
C ASN A 21 0.54 16.27 4.39
N LEU A 22 1.26 17.30 3.93
CA LEU A 22 1.70 18.40 4.79
C LEU A 22 0.52 19.21 5.34
N GLN A 23 -0.53 19.36 4.54
CA GLN A 23 -1.75 20.08 4.91
C GLN A 23 -2.73 19.22 5.73
N ARG A 24 -2.41 17.95 6.02
CA ARG A 24 -3.27 16.98 6.73
C ARG A 24 -4.66 16.82 6.11
N LYS A 25 -4.75 16.90 4.78
CA LYS A 25 -5.97 16.72 4.02
C LYS A 25 -6.22 15.26 3.71
N TYR A 26 -7.47 14.85 3.71
CA TYR A 26 -7.88 13.55 3.20
C TYR A 26 -7.50 13.41 1.74
N GLN A 27 -6.82 12.31 1.41
CA GLN A 27 -6.28 12.06 0.08
C GLN A 27 -6.58 10.61 -0.30
N GLY A 28 -7.68 10.41 -0.99
CA GLY A 28 -8.13 9.12 -1.51
C GLY A 28 -7.79 8.96 -2.99
N HIS A 29 -8.78 9.12 -3.85
CA HIS A 29 -8.66 8.97 -5.30
C HIS A 29 -8.22 10.25 -6.02
N SER A 30 -8.20 11.40 -5.36
CA SER A 30 -7.61 12.63 -5.91
C SER A 30 -6.16 12.39 -6.34
N ASP A 31 -5.83 12.82 -7.55
CA ASP A 31 -4.59 12.43 -8.23
C ASP A 31 -3.48 13.48 -8.02
N GLU A 32 -3.16 13.73 -6.75
CA GLU A 32 -2.13 14.66 -6.31
C GLU A 32 -0.72 14.14 -6.64
N GLU A 33 0.17 15.07 -6.96
CA GLU A 33 1.58 14.78 -7.25
C GLU A 33 2.45 14.78 -5.99
N LEU A 34 3.60 14.14 -6.07
CA LEU A 34 4.63 14.23 -5.04
C LEU A 34 5.19 15.66 -4.97
N LEU A 35 5.67 16.05 -3.78
CA LEU A 35 6.53 17.21 -3.66
C LEU A 35 7.83 16.98 -4.46
N PRO A 36 8.38 18.04 -5.08
CA PRO A 36 9.58 17.92 -5.89
C PRO A 36 10.83 17.60 -5.06
N GLY A 37 11.78 16.90 -5.68
CA GLY A 37 13.11 16.64 -5.14
C GLY A 37 13.10 15.95 -3.78
N GLU A 38 13.96 16.41 -2.87
CA GLU A 38 14.11 15.83 -1.53
C GLU A 38 12.89 16.00 -0.62
N ALA A 39 12.02 17.00 -0.90
CA ALA A 39 10.79 17.21 -0.14
C ALA A 39 9.81 16.03 -0.27
N SER A 40 9.95 15.15 -1.27
CA SER A 40 9.20 13.90 -1.38
C SER A 40 9.56 12.87 -0.30
N GLY A 41 10.69 13.01 0.40
CA GLY A 41 11.19 12.10 1.44
C GLY A 41 11.71 10.76 0.93
N LEU A 42 11.96 10.60 -0.38
CA LEU A 42 12.26 9.30 -1.00
C LEU A 42 13.75 8.98 -1.14
N THR A 43 14.66 9.94 -0.92
CA THR A 43 16.12 9.74 -1.08
C THR A 43 16.66 8.58 -0.24
N PRO A 44 16.33 8.46 1.06
CA PRO A 44 16.80 7.33 1.87
C PRO A 44 16.28 5.98 1.35
N LEU A 45 15.00 5.94 0.91
CA LEU A 45 14.40 4.73 0.39
C LEU A 45 15.05 4.30 -0.93
N ARG A 46 15.30 5.24 -1.84
CA ARG A 46 16.03 4.98 -3.10
C ARG A 46 17.38 4.33 -2.83
N SER A 47 18.15 4.86 -1.90
CA SER A 47 19.46 4.30 -1.52
C SER A 47 19.32 2.88 -0.95
N LYS A 48 18.32 2.64 -0.10
CA LYS A 48 18.06 1.32 0.51
C LYS A 48 17.66 0.27 -0.51
N LEU A 49 16.98 0.65 -1.59
CA LEU A 49 16.51 -0.26 -2.63
C LEU A 49 17.50 -0.41 -3.80
N ALA A 50 18.60 0.35 -3.82
CA ALA A 50 19.61 0.26 -4.85
C ALA A 50 20.21 -1.16 -4.90
N GLY A 51 20.25 -1.76 -6.10
CA GLY A 51 20.77 -3.12 -6.30
C GLY A 51 19.86 -4.26 -5.80
N GLN A 52 18.70 -3.94 -5.16
CA GLN A 52 17.75 -4.97 -4.74
C GLN A 52 17.02 -5.54 -5.95
N SER A 53 17.00 -6.88 -6.07
CA SER A 53 16.22 -7.58 -7.10
C SER A 53 14.80 -7.86 -6.60
N PHE A 54 13.83 -7.75 -7.49
CA PHE A 54 12.43 -8.09 -7.22
C PHE A 54 11.95 -9.16 -8.19
N ALA A 55 11.11 -10.07 -7.73
CA ALA A 55 10.44 -11.07 -8.55
C ALA A 55 9.19 -10.51 -9.26
N GLY A 56 8.70 -9.37 -8.80
CA GLY A 56 7.59 -8.63 -9.39
C GLY A 56 7.40 -7.29 -8.70
N VAL A 57 6.82 -6.33 -9.41
CA VAL A 57 6.53 -5.00 -8.91
C VAL A 57 5.09 -4.63 -9.24
N TYR A 58 4.35 -4.24 -8.22
CA TYR A 58 2.97 -3.77 -8.29
C TYR A 58 2.90 -2.32 -7.80
N CYS A 59 2.07 -1.52 -8.41
CA CYS A 59 1.97 -0.10 -8.08
C CYS A 59 0.53 0.37 -8.22
N SER A 60 0.05 1.15 -7.26
CA SER A 60 -1.17 1.92 -7.46
C SER A 60 -1.01 2.82 -8.69
N ASP A 61 -2.05 2.94 -9.48
CA ASP A 61 -2.07 3.72 -10.71
C ASP A 61 -2.16 5.24 -10.49
N LEU A 62 -2.35 5.70 -9.23
CA LEU A 62 -2.36 7.13 -8.89
C LEU A 62 -0.95 7.74 -9.05
N LYS A 63 -0.91 9.00 -9.52
CA LYS A 63 0.33 9.73 -9.84
C LYS A 63 1.39 9.65 -8.75
N ARG A 64 1.02 9.91 -7.49
CA ARG A 64 1.95 9.88 -6.36
C ARG A 64 2.66 8.53 -6.18
N CYS A 65 1.98 7.41 -6.45
CA CYS A 65 2.59 6.09 -6.41
C CYS A 65 3.47 5.84 -7.62
N ARG A 66 3.03 6.21 -8.81
CA ARG A 66 3.81 6.10 -10.06
C ARG A 66 5.08 6.93 -9.98
N GLN A 67 4.99 8.17 -9.51
CA GLN A 67 6.14 9.05 -9.28
C GLN A 67 7.08 8.50 -8.20
N THR A 68 6.51 7.91 -7.12
CA THR A 68 7.31 7.21 -6.10
C THR A 68 8.14 6.10 -6.74
N LEU A 69 7.51 5.19 -7.50
CA LEU A 69 8.23 4.11 -8.19
C LEU A 69 9.29 4.65 -9.14
N GLN A 70 8.97 5.69 -9.93
CA GLN A 70 9.91 6.35 -10.85
C GLN A 70 11.14 6.90 -10.13
N LEU A 71 11.00 7.43 -8.92
CA LEU A 71 12.11 8.01 -8.15
C LEU A 71 12.96 6.94 -7.46
N ILE A 72 12.34 5.89 -6.90
CA ILE A 72 13.06 4.87 -6.13
C ILE A 72 13.64 3.76 -7.01
N ARG A 73 12.93 3.37 -8.08
CA ARG A 73 13.32 2.27 -9.00
C ARG A 73 12.82 2.55 -10.43
N PRO A 74 13.45 3.51 -11.13
CA PRO A 74 13.06 3.87 -12.51
C PRO A 74 13.19 2.70 -13.49
N ASP A 75 14.11 1.78 -13.24
CA ASP A 75 14.33 0.55 -14.02
C ASP A 75 13.14 -0.42 -14.01
N TRP A 76 12.22 -0.28 -13.05
CA TRP A 76 11.03 -1.14 -12.93
C TRP A 76 9.74 -0.53 -13.48
N THR A 77 9.72 0.74 -13.83
CA THR A 77 8.48 1.42 -14.25
C THR A 77 7.84 0.82 -15.51
N GLY A 78 8.64 0.30 -16.44
CA GLY A 78 8.16 -0.36 -17.65
C GLY A 78 7.70 -1.81 -17.44
N GLN A 79 7.99 -2.41 -16.30
CA GLN A 79 7.67 -3.80 -15.96
C GLN A 79 6.64 -3.91 -14.83
N ALA A 80 6.33 -2.81 -14.15
CA ALA A 80 5.39 -2.78 -13.04
C ALA A 80 3.95 -3.00 -13.50
N VAL A 81 3.20 -3.77 -12.72
CA VAL A 81 1.75 -3.90 -12.86
C VAL A 81 1.08 -2.75 -12.13
N TYR A 82 0.44 -1.85 -12.88
CA TYR A 82 -0.34 -0.76 -12.30
C TYR A 82 -1.77 -1.21 -12.05
N ASP A 83 -2.16 -1.24 -10.77
CA ASP A 83 -3.43 -1.86 -10.36
C ASP A 83 -4.30 -0.87 -9.57
N PRO A 84 -5.51 -0.53 -10.05
CA PRO A 84 -6.42 0.37 -9.34
C PRO A 84 -6.95 -0.20 -8.02
N ARG A 85 -6.89 -1.52 -7.79
CA ARG A 85 -7.22 -2.12 -6.49
C ARG A 85 -6.27 -1.67 -5.38
N LEU A 86 -5.08 -1.16 -5.73
CA LEU A 86 -4.09 -0.61 -4.80
C LEU A 86 -4.30 0.87 -4.49
N ARG A 87 -5.32 1.54 -5.02
CA ARG A 87 -5.66 2.93 -4.65
C ARG A 87 -6.04 3.02 -3.18
N GLU A 88 -5.80 4.19 -2.57
CA GLU A 88 -6.29 4.50 -1.22
C GLU A 88 -7.83 4.44 -1.18
N MET A 89 -8.42 4.39 0.00
CA MET A 89 -9.86 4.53 0.17
C MET A 89 -10.34 5.83 -0.49
N ASN A 90 -11.42 5.74 -1.26
CA ASN A 90 -12.04 6.93 -1.83
C ASN A 90 -12.83 7.67 -0.74
N PHE A 91 -12.34 8.85 -0.34
CA PHE A 91 -13.01 9.67 0.66
C PHE A 91 -14.08 10.62 0.06
N GLY A 92 -14.30 10.56 -1.26
CA GLY A 92 -15.36 11.30 -1.95
C GLY A 92 -15.35 12.79 -1.63
N ALA A 93 -16.48 13.32 -1.18
CA ALA A 93 -16.66 14.74 -0.88
C ALA A 93 -15.76 15.27 0.26
N TRP A 94 -15.04 14.43 0.97
CA TRP A 94 -14.10 14.86 2.02
C TRP A 94 -12.66 15.02 1.51
N GLU A 95 -12.36 14.59 0.30
CA GLU A 95 -11.03 14.78 -0.27
C GLU A 95 -10.66 16.25 -0.38
N GLY A 96 -9.41 16.59 -0.05
CA GLY A 96 -8.91 17.96 0.01
C GLY A 96 -9.31 18.74 1.26
N LYS A 97 -10.11 18.16 2.16
CA LYS A 97 -10.50 18.76 3.44
C LYS A 97 -9.67 18.21 4.59
N THR A 98 -9.47 19.02 5.63
CA THR A 98 -8.81 18.61 6.87
C THR A 98 -9.84 18.14 7.91
N TYR A 99 -9.35 17.55 9.01
CA TYR A 99 -10.21 17.22 10.16
C TYR A 99 -10.98 18.45 10.65
N GLU A 100 -10.29 19.58 10.83
CA GLU A 100 -10.88 20.82 11.36
C GLU A 100 -12.01 21.37 10.46
N MET A 101 -11.90 21.14 9.15
CA MET A 101 -12.97 21.54 8.20
C MET A 101 -14.19 20.62 8.29
N LEU A 102 -14.04 19.42 8.81
CA LEU A 102 -15.07 18.38 8.83
C LEU A 102 -15.61 18.07 10.22
N GLU A 103 -14.92 18.44 11.30
CA GLU A 103 -15.22 18.03 12.67
C GLU A 103 -16.65 18.36 13.16
N HIS A 104 -17.29 19.36 12.57
CA HIS A 104 -18.69 19.72 12.88
C HIS A 104 -19.70 19.11 11.89
N ASN A 105 -19.26 18.35 10.89
CA ASN A 105 -20.16 17.66 9.96
C ASN A 105 -20.69 16.36 10.58
N PRO A 106 -22.01 16.20 10.75
CA PRO A 106 -22.57 15.01 11.41
C PRO A 106 -22.23 13.68 10.70
N LEU A 107 -22.20 13.67 9.36
CA LEU A 107 -21.85 12.46 8.59
C LEU A 107 -20.39 12.07 8.80
N TYR A 108 -19.51 13.09 8.85
CA TYR A 108 -18.09 12.85 9.12
C TYR A 108 -17.87 12.35 10.56
N ARG A 109 -18.59 12.91 11.54
CA ARG A 109 -18.52 12.45 12.94
C ARG A 109 -18.95 10.99 13.05
N ALA A 110 -20.08 10.62 12.45
CA ALA A 110 -20.56 9.25 12.43
C ALA A 110 -19.53 8.29 11.80
N TRP A 111 -18.89 8.71 10.70
CA TRP A 111 -17.84 7.93 10.05
C TRP A 111 -16.57 7.78 10.90
N ILE A 112 -16.12 8.83 11.59
CA ILE A 112 -14.97 8.75 12.51
C ILE A 112 -15.24 7.79 13.65
N ASP A 113 -16.47 7.79 14.18
CA ASP A 113 -16.88 6.92 15.29
C ASP A 113 -17.00 5.45 14.84
N ASP A 114 -17.52 5.21 13.63
CA ASP A 114 -17.57 3.85 13.05
C ASP A 114 -17.46 3.89 11.51
N PRO A 115 -16.23 3.82 10.97
CA PRO A 115 -15.99 3.85 9.52
C PRO A 115 -16.50 2.58 8.80
N LYS A 116 -16.81 1.50 9.54
CA LYS A 116 -17.34 0.27 8.94
C LYS A 116 -18.83 0.38 8.62
N LEU A 117 -19.57 1.17 9.40
CA LEU A 117 -21.01 1.37 9.21
C LEU A 117 -21.34 2.59 8.32
N HIS A 118 -20.43 3.54 8.21
CA HIS A 118 -20.69 4.80 7.51
C HIS A 118 -19.79 4.95 6.30
N THR A 119 -20.35 5.47 5.21
CA THR A 119 -19.63 5.71 3.95
C THR A 119 -19.44 7.20 3.72
N PRO A 120 -18.24 7.66 3.33
CA PRO A 120 -18.04 9.03 2.89
C PRO A 120 -19.00 9.39 1.74
N PRO A 121 -19.65 10.57 1.75
CA PRO A 121 -20.49 10.99 0.63
C PRO A 121 -19.70 10.94 -0.70
N GLU A 122 -20.26 10.33 -1.74
CA GLU A 122 -19.60 10.13 -3.04
C GLU A 122 -18.31 9.30 -2.97
N GLY A 123 -18.04 8.66 -1.84
CA GLY A 123 -16.85 7.86 -1.57
C GLY A 123 -17.09 6.36 -1.60
N GLU A 124 -16.12 5.62 -1.08
CA GLU A 124 -16.10 4.17 -1.03
C GLU A 124 -16.49 3.68 0.35
N SER A 125 -17.35 2.65 0.44
CA SER A 125 -17.63 1.98 1.71
C SER A 125 -16.43 1.18 2.19
N TRP A 126 -16.35 0.95 3.51
CA TRP A 126 -15.34 0.07 4.10
C TRP A 126 -15.32 -1.32 3.46
N GLU A 127 -16.50 -1.88 3.21
CA GLU A 127 -16.64 -3.19 2.59
C GLU A 127 -16.08 -3.23 1.16
N LEU A 128 -16.38 -2.25 0.33
CA LEU A 128 -15.86 -2.16 -1.03
C LEU A 128 -14.33 -1.99 -1.02
N PHE A 129 -13.83 -1.14 -0.14
CA PHE A 129 -12.39 -0.95 0.06
C PHE A 129 -11.70 -2.26 0.42
N GLN A 130 -12.20 -2.96 1.44
CA GLN A 130 -11.62 -4.24 1.85
C GLN A 130 -11.73 -5.33 0.79
N ASN A 131 -12.86 -5.43 0.10
CA ASN A 131 -13.09 -6.45 -0.92
C ASN A 131 -12.07 -6.36 -2.07
N ARG A 132 -11.82 -5.14 -2.61
CA ARG A 132 -10.85 -5.00 -3.71
C ARG A 132 -9.41 -5.29 -3.28
N ILE A 133 -9.04 -4.97 -2.03
CA ILE A 133 -7.70 -5.30 -1.51
C ILE A 133 -7.58 -6.81 -1.24
N THR A 134 -8.64 -7.45 -0.77
CA THR A 134 -8.68 -8.90 -0.58
C THR A 134 -8.55 -9.64 -1.93
N ASP A 135 -9.19 -9.14 -2.98
CA ASP A 135 -9.05 -9.71 -4.32
C ASP A 135 -7.62 -9.56 -4.86
N PHE A 136 -6.99 -8.40 -4.64
CA PHE A 136 -5.58 -8.21 -4.97
C PHE A 136 -4.67 -9.14 -4.15
N GLN A 137 -4.91 -9.27 -2.84
CA GLN A 137 -4.16 -10.16 -1.95
C GLN A 137 -4.22 -11.62 -2.41
N ARG A 138 -5.38 -12.13 -2.82
CA ARG A 138 -5.54 -13.51 -3.32
C ARG A 138 -4.66 -13.76 -4.55
N GLU A 139 -4.65 -12.83 -5.49
CA GLU A 139 -3.81 -12.90 -6.69
C GLU A 139 -2.32 -12.88 -6.32
N LEU A 140 -1.94 -11.98 -5.39
CA LEU A 140 -0.57 -11.87 -4.93
C LEU A 140 -0.10 -13.12 -4.16
N LEU A 141 -0.98 -13.75 -3.37
CA LEU A 141 -0.70 -15.03 -2.70
C LEU A 141 -0.51 -16.15 -3.72
N GLN A 142 -1.32 -16.22 -4.77
CA GLN A 142 -1.14 -17.20 -5.83
C GLN A 142 0.22 -17.02 -6.51
N LYS A 143 0.60 -15.79 -6.85
CA LYS A 143 1.93 -15.48 -7.39
C LYS A 143 3.06 -15.86 -6.45
N SER A 144 2.88 -15.64 -5.16
CA SER A 144 3.85 -15.99 -4.13
C SER A 144 4.06 -17.50 -4.03
N LYS A 145 3.00 -18.30 -4.16
CA LYS A 145 3.09 -19.78 -4.20
C LYS A 145 3.92 -20.26 -5.39
N GLU A 146 3.68 -19.70 -6.57
CA GLU A 146 4.45 -20.02 -7.77
C GLU A 146 5.96 -19.72 -7.59
N LEU A 147 6.27 -18.55 -7.01
CA LEU A 147 7.65 -18.15 -6.72
C LEU A 147 8.33 -19.06 -5.68
N ALA A 148 7.62 -19.45 -4.64
CA ALA A 148 8.14 -20.34 -3.61
C ALA A 148 8.47 -21.73 -4.15
N VAL A 149 7.67 -22.27 -5.09
CA VAL A 149 7.91 -23.55 -5.77
C VAL A 149 9.12 -23.47 -6.72
N SER A 150 9.25 -22.38 -7.46
CA SER A 150 10.32 -22.17 -8.46
C SER A 150 11.63 -21.61 -7.88
N GLY A 151 11.65 -21.28 -6.59
CA GLY A 151 12.78 -20.62 -5.94
C GLY A 151 14.05 -21.48 -5.89
N ASN A 152 15.18 -20.78 -5.90
CA ASN A 152 16.55 -21.35 -5.90
C ASN A 152 17.25 -21.25 -4.52
N GLY A 153 16.47 -21.21 -3.43
CA GLY A 153 16.96 -21.13 -2.05
C GLY A 153 17.10 -19.72 -1.48
N ASN A 154 16.89 -18.68 -2.29
CA ASN A 154 16.84 -17.29 -1.82
C ASN A 154 15.40 -16.80 -1.75
N PRO A 155 15.06 -15.95 -0.76
CA PRO A 155 13.73 -15.35 -0.67
C PRO A 155 13.40 -14.51 -1.91
N SER A 156 12.22 -14.73 -2.49
CA SER A 156 11.68 -13.89 -3.56
C SER A 156 10.99 -12.66 -2.96
N ILE A 157 11.22 -11.48 -3.52
CA ILE A 157 10.63 -10.24 -3.04
C ILE A 157 9.65 -9.70 -4.07
N LEU A 158 8.41 -9.45 -3.64
CA LEU A 158 7.42 -8.69 -4.38
C LEU A 158 7.35 -7.27 -3.81
N LEU A 159 7.55 -6.27 -4.67
CA LEU A 159 7.48 -4.86 -4.30
C LEU A 159 6.09 -4.32 -4.59
N ILE A 160 5.47 -3.64 -3.64
CA ILE A 160 4.14 -3.04 -3.77
C ILE A 160 4.22 -1.56 -3.36
N VAL A 161 4.00 -0.64 -4.31
CA VAL A 161 3.95 0.80 -4.04
C VAL A 161 2.50 1.24 -3.94
N THR A 162 2.10 1.73 -2.77
CA THR A 162 0.69 1.98 -2.44
C THR A 162 0.50 3.06 -1.37
N HIS A 163 -0.56 3.00 -0.58
CA HIS A 163 -1.03 4.00 0.37
C HIS A 163 -1.17 3.43 1.77
N GLY A 164 -1.36 4.31 2.76
CA GLY A 164 -1.40 3.93 4.17
C GLY A 164 -2.53 2.96 4.51
N GLY A 165 -3.75 3.23 4.08
CA GLY A 165 -4.90 2.38 4.35
C GLY A 165 -4.80 1.00 3.70
N VAL A 166 -4.25 0.93 2.47
CA VAL A 166 -4.01 -0.35 1.79
C VAL A 166 -2.96 -1.17 2.53
N MET A 167 -1.88 -0.54 3.00
CA MET A 167 -0.83 -1.23 3.77
C MET A 167 -1.38 -1.78 5.08
N SER A 168 -2.18 -0.99 5.80
CA SER A 168 -2.86 -1.44 7.04
C SER A 168 -3.80 -2.61 6.77
N THR A 169 -4.58 -2.56 5.68
CA THR A 169 -5.48 -3.66 5.30
C THR A 169 -4.70 -4.93 4.95
N LEU A 170 -3.65 -4.84 4.15
CA LEU A 170 -2.82 -6.00 3.81
C LEU A 170 -2.15 -6.58 5.05
N ASN A 171 -1.66 -5.74 5.97
CA ASN A 171 -1.09 -6.22 7.23
C ASN A 171 -2.11 -6.97 8.07
N MET A 172 -3.32 -6.42 8.23
CA MET A 172 -4.43 -7.06 8.95
C MET A 172 -4.83 -8.40 8.32
N LEU A 173 -4.88 -8.49 6.99
CA LEU A 173 -5.22 -9.73 6.29
C LEU A 173 -4.13 -10.82 6.42
N MET A 174 -2.87 -10.43 6.62
CA MET A 174 -1.73 -11.34 6.72
C MET A 174 -1.34 -11.66 8.17
N SER A 175 -1.84 -10.92 9.14
CA SER A 175 -1.48 -11.07 10.56
C SER A 175 -2.76 -11.07 11.39
N PRO A 176 -3.24 -12.26 11.86
CA PRO A 176 -4.52 -12.39 12.55
C PRO A 176 -4.68 -11.51 13.80
N ASP A 177 -3.58 -11.14 14.43
CA ASP A 177 -3.56 -10.32 15.65
C ASP A 177 -3.41 -8.82 15.37
N ALA A 178 -3.27 -8.41 14.11
CA ALA A 178 -3.10 -7.01 13.73
C ALA A 178 -4.45 -6.31 13.54
N ASP A 179 -4.58 -5.12 14.12
CA ASP A 179 -5.69 -4.22 13.83
C ASP A 179 -5.30 -3.24 12.70
N PHE A 180 -6.30 -2.73 11.99
CA PHE A 180 -6.11 -1.74 10.92
C PHE A 180 -5.37 -0.48 11.42
N TRP A 181 -5.61 -0.09 12.67
CA TRP A 181 -5.06 1.12 13.27
C TRP A 181 -3.64 0.96 13.83
N ASP A 182 -3.13 -0.27 13.94
CA ASP A 182 -1.79 -0.55 14.48
C ASP A 182 -0.67 -0.12 13.53
N SER A 183 -0.97 -0.03 12.23
CA SER A 183 0.02 0.21 11.18
C SER A 183 0.09 1.68 10.81
N LYS A 184 0.95 2.45 11.48
CA LYS A 184 1.26 3.84 11.10
C LYS A 184 2.55 3.87 10.29
N VAL A 185 2.45 3.74 8.97
CA VAL A 185 3.59 3.87 8.06
C VAL A 185 3.62 5.28 7.50
N LEU A 186 4.74 5.99 7.64
CA LEU A 186 4.91 7.35 7.12
C LEU A 186 5.17 7.34 5.59
N PRO A 187 4.91 8.45 4.87
CA PRO A 187 5.26 8.55 3.45
C PRO A 187 6.74 8.23 3.20
N GLY A 188 7.03 7.40 2.20
CA GLY A 188 8.40 6.95 1.90
C GLY A 188 8.93 5.83 2.79
N GLU A 189 8.15 5.34 3.73
CA GLU A 189 8.54 4.18 4.55
C GLU A 189 8.14 2.84 3.91
N ILE A 190 8.80 1.80 4.38
CA ILE A 190 8.62 0.42 3.93
C ILE A 190 8.17 -0.48 5.08
N MET A 191 7.13 -1.27 4.83
CA MET A 191 6.69 -2.38 5.67
C MET A 191 7.03 -3.69 4.96
N LYS A 192 7.54 -4.69 5.70
CA LYS A 192 7.87 -6.00 5.15
C LYS A 192 6.99 -7.05 5.77
N LEU A 193 6.25 -7.78 4.94
CA LEU A 193 5.46 -8.93 5.33
C LEU A 193 6.16 -10.20 4.84
N LYS A 194 6.48 -11.11 5.76
CA LYS A 194 7.06 -12.41 5.45
C LYS A 194 5.95 -13.44 5.39
N LEU A 195 5.84 -14.13 4.28
CA LEU A 195 4.84 -15.19 4.13
C LEU A 195 5.29 -16.44 4.87
N ARG A 196 4.37 -16.98 5.68
CA ARG A 196 4.57 -18.22 6.44
C ARG A 196 4.28 -19.43 5.53
N SER A 197 4.82 -20.60 5.89
CA SER A 197 4.61 -21.84 5.13
C SER A 197 3.14 -22.20 4.95
N ASN A 198 2.30 -21.98 5.99
CA ASN A 198 0.86 -22.22 5.91
C ASN A 198 0.13 -21.30 4.89
N GLU A 199 0.63 -20.09 4.66
CA GLU A 199 0.08 -19.15 3.66
C GLU A 199 0.49 -19.54 2.25
N LEU A 200 1.61 -20.26 2.13
CA LEU A 200 2.12 -20.81 0.88
C LEU A 200 1.57 -22.21 0.56
N GLY A 201 0.86 -22.83 1.51
CA GLY A 201 0.19 -24.13 1.28
C GLY A 201 1.05 -25.36 1.57
N TRP A 202 2.07 -25.21 2.43
CA TRP A 202 2.86 -26.33 2.99
C TRP A 202 2.61 -26.50 4.49
#